data_71fbc372acbf71684be6d4a3d595b248
#
_entry.id   71fbc372acbf71684be6d4a3d595b248
#
_cell.length_a   1.000
_cell.length_b   1.000
_cell.length_c   1.000
_cell.angle_alpha   90.00
_cell.angle_beta   90.00
_cell.angle_gamma   90.00
#
_symmetry.space_group_name_H-M   'P 1'
#
loop_
_entity.id
_entity.type
_entity.pdbx_description
1 polymer ?
#
loop_
_entity_poly.entity_id
_entity_poly.type
_entity_poly.pdbx_seq_one_letter_code
_entity_poly.pdbx_strand_id
1 'polypeptide(L)'
;MNVEVIIEKPIPVEQISKFEDKVVYNTAVLTREYTKSSNAYPYLTGKLQKSEVASPIIGSNKQYGLTAGVDYATTVWGYRNVAWTNPSTKPQWYYSEFRQKGSIIVNGAVQRALKEI
;
A
#
# COMPACT_ATOMS: atom_id res chain seq x y z
N MET A 1 16.38 -2.72 -1.18
CA MET A 1 15.48 -2.78 -2.34
C MET A 1 15.88 -1.73 -3.34
N ASN A 2 16.07 -2.14 -4.57
CA ASN A 2 16.38 -1.20 -5.66
C ASN A 2 15.09 -0.87 -6.39
N VAL A 3 14.81 0.43 -6.52
CA VAL A 3 13.66 0.92 -7.26
C VAL A 3 14.15 1.73 -8.43
N GLU A 4 13.74 1.32 -9.63
CA GLU A 4 14.03 2.06 -10.86
C GLU A 4 12.75 2.78 -11.28
N VAL A 5 12.83 4.11 -11.41
CA VAL A 5 11.72 4.95 -11.82
C VAL A 5 12.11 5.71 -13.08
N ILE A 6 11.27 5.62 -14.11
CA ILE A 6 11.51 6.27 -15.39
C ILE A 6 10.53 7.43 -15.54
N ILE A 7 11.07 8.65 -15.69
CA ILE A 7 10.29 9.85 -15.95
C ILE A 7 10.77 10.44 -17.28
N GLU A 8 9.92 10.33 -18.29
CA GLU A 8 10.28 10.78 -19.65
C GLU A 8 10.11 12.29 -19.86
N LYS A 9 9.22 12.91 -19.10
CA LYS A 9 8.96 14.35 -19.19
C LYS A 9 9.37 15.04 -17.90
N PRO A 10 10.07 16.18 -17.97
CA PRO A 10 10.40 16.92 -16.76
C PRO A 10 9.15 17.44 -16.06
N ILE A 11 9.17 17.44 -14.73
CA ILE A 11 8.09 17.94 -13.90
C ILE A 11 8.34 19.43 -13.68
N PRO A 12 7.36 20.33 -13.96
CA PRO A 12 7.50 21.74 -13.64
C PRO A 12 7.85 21.96 -12.16
N VAL A 13 8.80 22.84 -11.89
CA VAL A 13 9.31 23.07 -10.53
C VAL A 13 8.19 23.40 -9.55
N GLU A 14 7.22 24.20 -9.96
CA GLU A 14 6.09 24.60 -9.14
C GLU A 14 5.14 23.45 -8.79
N GLN A 15 5.27 22.30 -9.45
CA GLN A 15 4.44 21.13 -9.22
C GLN A 15 5.16 19.98 -8.53
N ILE A 16 6.45 20.10 -8.25
CA ILE A 16 7.25 19.02 -7.68
C ILE A 16 6.68 18.55 -6.35
N SER A 17 6.35 19.46 -5.44
CA SER A 17 5.83 19.10 -4.12
C SER A 17 4.49 18.38 -4.22
N LYS A 18 3.61 18.85 -5.10
CA LYS A 18 2.32 18.20 -5.34
C LYS A 18 2.50 16.81 -5.97
N PHE A 19 3.45 16.69 -6.89
CA PHE A 19 3.79 15.40 -7.50
C PHE A 19 4.28 14.41 -6.45
N GLU A 20 5.19 14.83 -5.58
CA GLU A 20 5.70 13.97 -4.52
C GLU A 20 4.61 13.50 -3.57
N ASP A 21 3.69 14.40 -3.19
CA ASP A 21 2.54 14.05 -2.36
C ASP A 21 1.67 12.99 -3.02
N LYS A 22 1.40 13.15 -4.32
CA LYS A 22 0.63 12.17 -5.10
C LYS A 22 1.33 10.82 -5.18
N VAL A 23 2.65 10.79 -5.34
CA VAL A 23 3.41 9.54 -5.37
C VAL A 23 3.26 8.78 -4.06
N VAL A 24 3.37 9.46 -2.93
CA VAL A 24 3.23 8.81 -1.62
C VAL A 24 1.80 8.29 -1.43
N TYR A 25 0.79 9.09 -1.77
CA TYR A 25 -0.61 8.66 -1.71
C TYR A 25 -0.85 7.45 -2.61
N ASN A 26 -0.40 7.50 -3.86
CA ASN A 26 -0.58 6.40 -4.80
C ASN A 26 0.16 5.14 -4.36
N THR A 27 1.30 5.29 -3.67
CA THR A 27 2.02 4.15 -3.11
C THR A 27 1.16 3.43 -2.07
N ALA A 28 0.46 4.16 -1.20
CA ALA A 28 -0.47 3.55 -0.24
C ALA A 28 -1.63 2.84 -0.94
N VAL A 29 -2.22 3.48 -1.95
CA VAL A 29 -3.32 2.89 -2.74
C VAL A 29 -2.88 1.58 -3.39
N LEU A 30 -1.73 1.59 -4.07
CA LEU A 30 -1.24 0.42 -4.78
C LEU A 30 -0.80 -0.69 -3.84
N THR A 31 -0.19 -0.35 -2.69
CA THR A 31 0.16 -1.36 -1.69
C THR A 31 -1.09 -2.12 -1.24
N ARG A 32 -2.19 -1.41 -0.99
CA ARG A 32 -3.45 -2.04 -0.63
C ARG A 32 -4.02 -2.90 -1.75
N GLU A 33 -3.99 -2.39 -2.99
CA GLU A 33 -4.48 -3.14 -4.15
C GLU A 33 -3.69 -4.44 -4.36
N TYR A 34 -2.36 -4.39 -4.26
CA TYR A 34 -1.53 -5.58 -4.40
C TYR A 34 -1.70 -6.55 -3.25
N THR A 35 -1.89 -6.06 -2.02
CA THR A 35 -2.17 -6.91 -0.87
C THR A 35 -3.47 -7.69 -1.08
N LYS A 36 -4.50 -7.03 -1.58
CA LYS A 36 -5.76 -7.67 -1.92
C LYS A 36 -5.59 -8.70 -3.03
N SER A 37 -4.89 -8.33 -4.11
CA SER A 37 -4.66 -9.22 -5.26
C SER A 37 -3.86 -10.47 -4.89
N SER A 38 -2.90 -10.34 -3.95
CA SER A 38 -2.11 -11.46 -3.44
C SER A 38 -2.85 -12.29 -2.41
N ASN A 39 -4.05 -11.87 -2.00
CA ASN A 39 -4.82 -12.52 -0.95
C ASN A 39 -4.02 -12.66 0.35
N ALA A 40 -3.25 -11.62 0.69
CA ALA A 40 -2.30 -11.64 1.80
C ALA A 40 -2.93 -11.35 3.16
N TYR A 41 -4.18 -10.90 3.21
CA TYR A 41 -4.88 -10.64 4.47
C TYR A 41 -5.22 -11.93 5.21
N PRO A 42 -5.10 -11.94 6.55
CA PRO A 42 -5.63 -13.06 7.33
C PRO A 42 -7.13 -13.22 7.09
N TYR A 43 -7.57 -14.46 6.92
CA TYR A 43 -8.98 -14.73 6.65
C TYR A 43 -9.56 -15.63 7.72
N LEU A 44 -10.59 -15.15 8.41
CA LEU A 44 -11.47 -15.96 9.25
C LEU A 44 -12.91 -15.84 8.73
N THR A 45 -13.40 -14.62 8.60
CA THR A 45 -14.73 -14.33 8.07
C THR A 45 -14.70 -13.37 6.88
N GLY A 46 -13.52 -12.90 6.49
CA GLY A 46 -13.35 -11.85 5.49
C GLY A 46 -13.59 -10.45 6.04
N LYS A 47 -13.92 -10.31 7.31
CA LYS A 47 -14.23 -9.01 7.93
C LYS A 47 -13.05 -8.07 7.94
N LEU A 48 -11.85 -8.59 8.23
CA LEU A 48 -10.62 -7.79 8.24
C LEU A 48 -10.34 -7.21 6.84
N GLN A 49 -10.33 -8.05 5.82
CA GLN A 49 -10.09 -7.60 4.45
C GLN A 49 -11.11 -6.56 4.00
N LYS A 50 -12.39 -6.78 4.26
CA LYS A 50 -13.44 -5.83 3.90
C LYS A 50 -13.26 -4.49 4.60
N SER A 51 -12.88 -4.52 5.88
CA SER A 51 -12.59 -3.33 6.66
C SER A 51 -11.41 -2.55 6.09
N GLU A 52 -10.31 -3.24 5.78
CA GLU A 52 -9.10 -2.61 5.22
C GLU A 52 -9.38 -1.95 3.87
N VAL A 53 -10.08 -2.64 2.99
CA VAL A 53 -10.40 -2.14 1.64
C VAL A 53 -11.36 -0.96 1.69
N ALA A 54 -12.31 -0.96 2.63
CA ALA A 54 -13.31 0.08 2.78
C ALA A 54 -12.81 1.29 3.60
N SER A 55 -11.75 1.13 4.39
CA SER A 55 -11.24 2.21 5.24
C SER A 55 -10.54 3.27 4.40
N PRO A 56 -10.69 4.57 4.74
CA PRO A 56 -10.01 5.62 4.00
C PRO A 56 -8.50 5.59 4.24
N ILE A 57 -7.74 6.01 3.24
CA ILE A 57 -6.32 6.28 3.41
C ILE A 57 -6.21 7.63 4.11
N ILE A 58 -5.55 7.64 5.27
CA ILE A 58 -5.47 8.82 6.13
C ILE A 58 -4.12 9.49 5.95
N GLY A 59 -4.11 10.82 5.86
CA GLY A 59 -2.89 11.57 5.88
C GLY A 59 -2.89 12.78 4.96
N SER A 60 -1.76 13.47 4.93
CA SER A 60 -1.50 14.63 4.09
C SER A 60 0.00 14.93 4.09
N ASN A 61 0.44 15.88 3.27
CA ASN A 61 1.83 16.34 3.25
C ASN A 61 2.84 15.19 3.15
N LYS A 62 2.64 14.29 2.20
CA LYS A 62 3.56 13.18 1.91
C LYS A 62 3.64 12.14 3.03
N GLN A 63 2.65 12.11 3.91
CA GLN A 63 2.53 11.10 4.97
C GLN A 63 1.13 10.51 4.93
N TYR A 64 1.03 9.24 4.57
CA TYR A 64 -0.24 8.55 4.44
C TYR A 64 -0.18 7.19 5.13
N GLY A 65 -1.31 6.78 5.69
CA GLY A 65 -1.44 5.52 6.38
C GLY A 65 -2.64 4.71 5.93
N LEU A 66 -2.47 3.41 5.93
CA LEU A 66 -3.55 2.45 5.72
C LEU A 66 -4.13 2.06 7.07
N THR A 67 -5.45 2.02 7.16
CA THR A 67 -6.15 1.77 8.42
C THR A 67 -7.10 0.58 8.31
N ALA A 68 -7.47 0.03 9.47
CA ALA A 68 -8.44 -1.03 9.58
C ALA A 68 -9.54 -0.64 10.56
N GLY A 69 -10.77 -1.06 10.27
CA GLY A 69 -11.93 -0.79 11.12
C GLY A 69 -12.30 -1.92 12.06
N VAL A 70 -11.45 -2.94 12.24
CA VAL A 70 -11.70 -4.04 13.16
C VAL A 70 -10.76 -3.98 14.36
N ASP A 71 -11.28 -4.30 15.54
CA ASP A 71 -10.57 -4.16 16.81
C ASP A 71 -9.32 -5.02 16.90
N TYR A 72 -9.36 -6.22 16.31
CA TYR A 72 -8.28 -7.19 16.41
C TYR A 72 -7.16 -6.97 15.39
N ALA A 73 -7.29 -6.02 14.47
CA ALA A 73 -6.32 -5.83 13.39
C ALA A 73 -4.90 -5.61 13.89
N THR A 74 -4.71 -4.76 14.89
CA THR A 74 -3.40 -4.46 15.45
C THR A 74 -2.74 -5.70 16.05
N THR A 75 -3.51 -6.52 16.78
CA THR A 75 -3.01 -7.75 17.37
C THR A 75 -2.58 -8.74 16.31
N VAL A 76 -3.43 -8.95 15.30
CA VAL A 76 -3.15 -9.89 14.21
C VAL A 76 -1.97 -9.41 13.36
N TRP A 77 -1.83 -8.12 13.16
CA TRP A 77 -0.68 -7.53 12.47
C TRP A 77 0.65 -7.92 13.10
N GLY A 78 0.68 -8.03 14.43
CA GLY A 78 1.88 -8.41 15.18
C GLY A 78 2.23 -9.90 15.12
N TYR A 79 1.33 -10.77 14.65
CA TYR A 79 1.59 -12.20 14.59
C TYR A 79 2.62 -12.51 13.49
N ARG A 80 3.60 -13.37 13.83
CA ARG A 80 4.69 -13.72 12.91
C ARG A 80 4.81 -15.23 12.68
N ASN A 81 4.74 -16.02 13.72
CA ASN A 81 4.95 -17.48 13.67
C ASN A 81 3.64 -18.20 13.91
N VAL A 82 2.67 -17.96 13.06
CA VAL A 82 1.31 -18.50 13.18
C VAL A 82 0.97 -19.30 11.91
N ALA A 83 0.29 -20.44 12.11
CA ALA A 83 -0.31 -21.16 11.01
C ALA A 83 -1.60 -20.47 10.61
N TRP A 84 -1.56 -19.73 9.52
CA TRP A 84 -2.72 -18.98 9.03
C TRP A 84 -3.73 -19.91 8.35
N THR A 85 -5.02 -19.68 8.58
CA THR A 85 -6.09 -20.39 7.87
C THR A 85 -6.01 -20.17 6.38
N ASN A 86 -5.72 -18.94 5.96
CA ASN A 86 -5.44 -18.63 4.57
C ASN A 86 -3.94 -18.81 4.31
N PRO A 87 -3.52 -19.80 3.48
CA PRO A 87 -2.10 -20.06 3.25
C PRO A 87 -1.37 -18.94 2.52
N SER A 88 -2.08 -18.02 1.86
CA SER A 88 -1.48 -16.86 1.19
C SER A 88 -1.22 -15.70 2.14
N THR A 89 -1.67 -15.78 3.39
CA THR A 89 -1.49 -14.72 4.37
C THR A 89 -0.02 -14.42 4.63
N LYS A 90 0.31 -13.13 4.69
CA LYS A 90 1.66 -12.65 4.99
C LYS A 90 1.65 -11.90 6.31
N PRO A 91 2.60 -12.17 7.24
CA PRO A 91 2.73 -11.37 8.45
C PRO A 91 2.96 -9.91 8.08
N GLN A 92 2.37 -8.97 8.83
CA GLN A 92 2.47 -7.54 8.51
C GLN A 92 2.18 -7.31 7.01
N TRP A 93 1.00 -7.68 6.57
CA TRP A 93 0.62 -7.85 5.17
C TRP A 93 0.99 -6.70 4.24
N TYR A 94 0.79 -5.42 4.64
CA TYR A 94 1.18 -4.28 3.81
C TYR A 94 2.69 -4.14 3.68
N TYR A 95 3.41 -4.29 4.79
CA TYR A 95 4.86 -4.21 4.80
C TYR A 95 5.48 -5.33 3.97
N SER A 96 5.00 -6.55 4.15
CA SER A 96 5.48 -7.72 3.39
C SER A 96 5.24 -7.55 1.89
N GLU A 97 4.08 -7.06 1.51
CA GLU A 97 3.74 -6.84 0.12
C GLU A 97 4.61 -5.74 -0.50
N PHE A 98 4.77 -4.62 0.20
CA PHE A 98 5.64 -3.53 -0.26
C PHE A 98 7.08 -4.00 -0.37
N ARG A 99 7.56 -4.79 0.57
CA ARG A 99 8.92 -5.31 0.56
C ARG A 99 9.17 -6.21 -0.66
N GLN A 100 8.20 -7.02 -1.05
CA GLN A 100 8.32 -7.93 -2.19
C GLN A 100 8.12 -7.23 -3.54
N LYS A 101 7.21 -6.27 -3.61
CA LYS A 101 6.78 -5.63 -4.85
C LYS A 101 7.05 -4.12 -4.89
N GLY A 102 7.95 -3.63 -4.05
CA GLY A 102 8.18 -2.21 -3.89
C GLY A 102 8.53 -1.48 -5.19
N SER A 103 9.36 -2.07 -6.04
CA SER A 103 9.72 -1.45 -7.32
C SER A 103 8.51 -1.27 -8.23
N ILE A 104 7.66 -2.30 -8.32
CA ILE A 104 6.44 -2.25 -9.14
C ILE A 104 5.47 -1.23 -8.55
N ILE A 105 5.30 -1.24 -7.23
CA ILE A 105 4.38 -0.34 -6.54
C ILE A 105 4.81 1.12 -6.72
N VAL A 106 6.07 1.44 -6.42
CA VAL A 106 6.56 2.82 -6.52
C VAL A 106 6.55 3.32 -7.95
N ASN A 107 6.99 2.50 -8.91
CA ASN A 107 6.95 2.89 -10.32
C ASN A 107 5.51 3.13 -10.79
N GLY A 108 4.58 2.26 -10.42
CA GLY A 108 3.16 2.45 -10.70
C GLY A 108 2.60 3.74 -10.08
N ALA A 109 3.00 4.05 -8.85
CA ALA A 109 2.60 5.28 -8.17
C ALA A 109 3.10 6.52 -8.90
N VAL A 110 4.35 6.50 -9.36
CA VAL A 110 4.94 7.59 -10.14
C VAL A 110 4.20 7.77 -11.46
N GLN A 111 3.94 6.69 -12.19
CA GLN A 111 3.25 6.76 -13.48
C GLN A 111 1.83 7.32 -13.34
N ARG A 112 1.09 6.92 -12.30
CA ARG A 112 -0.23 7.48 -12.02
C ARG A 112 -0.14 8.99 -11.72
N ALA A 113 0.85 9.40 -10.90
CA ALA A 113 1.03 10.80 -10.56
C ALA A 113 1.39 11.66 -11.78
N LEU A 114 2.19 11.13 -12.70
CA LEU A 114 2.56 11.83 -13.95
C LEU A 114 1.34 12.13 -14.82
N LYS A 115 0.33 11.27 -14.82
CA LYS A 115 -0.89 11.49 -15.59
C LYS A 115 -1.77 12.61 -15.03
N GLU A 116 -1.54 13.01 -13.80
CA GLU A 116 -2.33 14.03 -13.10
C GLU A 116 -1.69 15.43 -13.18
N ILE A 117 -0.56 15.56 -13.85
CA ILE A 117 0.14 16.84 -14.01
C ILE A 117 -0.32 17.55 -15.28
#